data_900d84d0c15eab5935babc390258eee7
#
_entry.id   900d84d0c15eab5935babc390258eee7
#
_cell.length_a   1.000
_cell.length_b   1.000
_cell.length_c   1.000
_cell.angle_alpha   90.00
_cell.angle_beta   90.00
_cell.angle_gamma   90.00
#
_symmetry.space_group_name_H-M   'P 1'
#
loop_
_entity.id
_entity.type
_entity.pdbx_description
1 polymer ?
#
loop_
_entity_poly.entity_id
_entity_poly.type
_entity_poly.pdbx_seq_one_letter_code
_entity_poly.pdbx_strand_id
1 'polypeptide(L)'
;MPERLFLYDYEVRTFNYRRQEILQKMIDLREKIQPHNVLMPSMNDIHQDHHTIAQEGLRAFKYSAILCYEMPWNNITFSTTAFVPVQDKHIEKKKYKP
;
A
#
# COMPACT_ATOMS: atom_id res chain seq x y z
N MET A 1 -15.63 -3.40 3.57
CA MET A 1 -15.68 -3.52 2.09
C MET A 1 -15.34 -2.19 1.44
N PRO A 2 -14.44 -2.16 0.49
CA PRO A 2 -14.20 -0.93 -0.24
C PRO A 2 -15.41 -0.61 -1.14
N GLU A 3 -15.77 0.65 -1.19
CA GLU A 3 -16.85 1.13 -2.04
C GLU A 3 -16.43 1.14 -3.51
N ARG A 4 -15.13 1.30 -3.76
CA ARG A 4 -14.57 1.33 -5.09
C ARG A 4 -13.35 0.43 -5.16
N LEU A 5 -13.19 -0.25 -6.29
CA LEU A 5 -12.01 -1.08 -6.54
C LEU A 5 -11.43 -0.70 -7.89
N PHE A 6 -10.13 -0.38 -7.89
CA PHE A 6 -9.38 -0.06 -9.11
C PHE A 6 -8.30 -1.12 -9.28
N LEU A 7 -8.33 -1.81 -10.41
CA LEU A 7 -7.35 -2.86 -10.70
C LEU A 7 -6.50 -2.44 -11.88
N TYR A 8 -5.19 -2.64 -11.73
CA TYR A 8 -4.22 -2.39 -12.76
C TYR A 8 -3.42 -3.66 -12.99
N ASP A 9 -3.02 -3.88 -14.23
CA ASP A 9 -2.37 -5.13 -14.63
C ASP A 9 -0.87 -4.90 -14.86
N TYR A 10 -0.09 -5.21 -13.83
CA TYR A 10 1.36 -5.14 -13.87
C TYR A 10 1.93 -6.50 -13.51
N GLU A 11 2.93 -6.93 -14.27
CA GLU A 11 3.59 -8.21 -14.02
C GLU A 11 4.34 -8.17 -12.70
N VAL A 12 4.18 -9.24 -11.89
CA VAL A 12 4.87 -9.40 -10.62
C VAL A 12 6.38 -9.32 -10.81
N ARG A 13 7.06 -8.65 -9.89
CA ARG A 13 8.53 -8.45 -9.88
C ARG A 13 9.03 -7.48 -10.95
N THR A 14 8.15 -6.77 -11.61
CA THR A 14 8.56 -5.78 -12.62
C THR A 14 8.12 -4.36 -12.27
N PHE A 15 7.53 -4.15 -11.09
CA PHE A 15 7.04 -2.83 -10.67
C PHE A 15 8.15 -1.77 -10.70
N ASN A 16 9.35 -2.14 -10.32
CA ASN A 16 10.48 -1.21 -10.31
C ASN A 16 10.86 -0.70 -11.70
N TYR A 17 10.48 -1.42 -12.75
CA TYR A 17 10.67 -0.97 -14.14
C TYR A 17 9.52 -0.10 -14.63
N ARG A 18 8.44 -0.02 -13.86
CA ARG A 18 7.23 0.71 -14.22
C ARG A 18 6.94 1.84 -13.24
N ARG A 19 7.95 2.32 -12.54
CA ARG A 19 7.78 3.29 -11.45
C ARG A 19 7.02 4.54 -11.88
N GLN A 20 7.38 5.10 -13.04
CA GLN A 20 6.75 6.33 -13.51
C GLN A 20 5.28 6.10 -13.88
N GLU A 21 4.97 4.96 -14.50
CA GLU A 21 3.59 4.62 -14.83
C GLU A 21 2.75 4.42 -13.57
N ILE A 22 3.31 3.72 -12.58
CA ILE A 22 2.64 3.47 -11.31
C ILE A 22 2.40 4.79 -10.58
N LEU A 23 3.41 5.66 -10.54
CA LEU A 23 3.27 6.98 -9.95
C LEU A 23 2.13 7.76 -10.62
N GLN A 24 2.08 7.75 -11.94
CA GLN A 24 1.05 8.47 -12.67
C GLN A 24 -0.35 7.91 -12.36
N LYS A 25 -0.50 6.59 -12.27
CA LYS A 25 -1.76 5.98 -11.89
C LYS A 25 -2.21 6.40 -10.49
N MET A 26 -1.26 6.47 -9.56
CA MET A 26 -1.53 6.93 -8.20
C MET A 26 -1.94 8.40 -8.16
N ILE A 27 -1.29 9.23 -8.95
CA ILE A 27 -1.64 10.65 -9.05
C ILE A 27 -3.05 10.81 -9.61
N ASP A 28 -3.38 10.03 -10.64
CA ASP A 28 -4.73 10.06 -11.22
C ASP A 28 -5.79 9.66 -10.19
N LEU A 29 -5.49 8.63 -9.37
CA LEU A 29 -6.38 8.21 -8.30
C LEU A 29 -6.50 9.29 -7.22
N ARG A 30 -5.39 9.94 -6.86
CA ARG A 30 -5.40 11.03 -5.89
C ARG A 30 -6.33 12.15 -6.33
N GLU A 31 -6.25 12.55 -7.59
CA GLU A 31 -7.08 13.60 -8.14
C GLU A 31 -8.56 13.22 -8.13
N LYS A 32 -8.85 11.94 -8.40
CA LYS A 32 -10.21 11.43 -8.47
C LYS A 32 -10.84 11.25 -7.09
N ILE A 33 -10.08 10.71 -6.13
CA ILE A 33 -10.60 10.29 -4.82
C ILE A 33 -10.34 11.35 -3.75
N GLN A 34 -9.22 12.05 -3.81
CA GLN A 34 -8.77 13.03 -2.81
C GLN A 34 -8.79 12.43 -1.39
N PRO A 35 -8.01 11.36 -1.14
CA PRO A 35 -8.06 10.66 0.14
C PRO A 35 -7.44 11.48 1.26
N HIS A 36 -8.01 11.38 2.46
CA HIS A 36 -7.41 11.95 3.68
C HIS A 36 -6.38 11.00 4.28
N ASN A 37 -6.64 9.70 4.20
CA ASN A 37 -5.79 8.65 4.76
C ASN A 37 -5.45 7.62 3.70
N VAL A 38 -4.20 7.19 3.69
CA VAL A 38 -3.70 6.20 2.73
C VAL A 38 -2.98 5.09 3.49
N LEU A 39 -3.30 3.85 3.19
CA LEU A 39 -2.60 2.69 3.72
C LEU A 39 -1.73 2.10 2.60
N MET A 40 -0.47 1.84 2.91
CA MET A 40 0.45 1.28 1.93
C MET A 40 1.51 0.42 2.61
N PRO A 41 2.27 -0.39 1.86
CA PRO A 41 3.37 -1.16 2.45
C PRO A 41 4.43 -0.28 3.08
N SER A 42 5.15 -0.83 4.07
CA SER A 42 6.27 -0.15 4.70
C SER A 42 7.42 0.07 3.71
N MET A 43 8.13 1.18 3.88
CA MET A 43 9.38 1.43 3.14
C MET A 43 10.47 0.41 3.48
N ASN A 44 10.33 -0.31 4.58
CA ASN A 44 11.28 -1.35 5.00
C ASN A 44 10.97 -2.72 4.41
N ASP A 45 9.89 -2.82 3.63
CA ASP A 45 9.53 -4.06 2.95
C ASP A 45 10.53 -4.31 1.82
N ILE A 46 11.18 -5.49 1.86
CA ILE A 46 12.21 -5.83 0.88
C ILE A 46 11.66 -6.45 -0.40
N HIS A 47 10.38 -6.75 -0.44
CA HIS A 47 9.77 -7.20 -1.69
C HIS A 47 9.78 -6.04 -2.68
N GLN A 48 10.39 -6.26 -3.84
CA GLN A 48 10.62 -5.15 -4.78
C GLN A 48 9.34 -4.47 -5.24
N ASP A 49 8.25 -5.20 -5.39
CA ASP A 49 6.97 -4.61 -5.79
C ASP A 49 6.39 -3.76 -4.67
N HIS A 50 6.40 -4.28 -3.43
CA HIS A 50 5.92 -3.54 -2.26
C HIS A 50 6.76 -2.29 -2.03
N HIS A 51 8.06 -2.40 -2.18
CA HIS A 51 8.97 -1.27 -2.01
C HIS A 51 8.69 -0.18 -3.04
N THR A 52 8.46 -0.57 -4.28
CA THR A 52 8.12 0.37 -5.35
C THR A 52 6.80 1.09 -5.05
N ILE A 53 5.78 0.35 -4.62
CA ILE A 53 4.49 0.93 -4.25
C ILE A 53 4.66 1.92 -3.10
N ALA A 54 5.46 1.58 -2.09
CA ALA A 54 5.70 2.47 -0.96
C ALA A 54 6.40 3.75 -1.40
N GLN A 55 7.44 3.65 -2.21
CA GLN A 55 8.18 4.81 -2.69
C GLN A 55 7.31 5.75 -3.53
N GLU A 56 6.61 5.20 -4.51
CA GLU A 56 5.77 6.03 -5.38
C GLU A 56 4.51 6.50 -4.66
N GLY A 57 4.00 5.70 -3.73
CA GLY A 57 2.87 6.11 -2.90
C GLY A 57 3.18 7.31 -2.03
N LEU A 58 4.38 7.36 -1.43
CA LEU A 58 4.81 8.53 -0.66
C LEU A 58 4.88 9.78 -1.54
N ARG A 59 5.36 9.64 -2.76
CA ARG A 59 5.43 10.74 -3.71
C ARG A 59 4.05 11.22 -4.15
N ALA A 60 3.15 10.28 -4.45
CA ALA A 60 1.82 10.60 -4.95
C ALA A 60 0.92 11.20 -3.87
N PHE A 61 1.02 10.70 -2.63
CA PHE A 61 0.09 11.05 -1.55
C PHE A 61 0.75 11.82 -0.42
N LYS A 62 1.80 12.57 -0.72
CA LYS A 62 2.61 13.27 0.30
C LYS A 62 1.84 14.26 1.17
N TYR A 63 0.68 14.69 0.73
CA TYR A 63 -0.17 15.61 1.50
C TYR A 63 -1.30 14.93 2.25
N SER A 64 -1.41 13.61 2.12
CA SER A 64 -2.37 12.81 2.88
C SER A 64 -1.70 12.28 4.15
N ALA A 65 -2.51 11.84 5.11
CA ALA A 65 -2.00 11.06 6.22
C ALA A 65 -1.69 9.65 5.72
N ILE A 66 -0.46 9.18 5.94
CA ILE A 66 -0.02 7.89 5.42
C ILE A 66 0.29 6.95 6.57
N LEU A 67 -0.32 5.77 6.56
CA LEU A 67 -0.04 4.69 7.49
C LEU A 67 0.54 3.52 6.70
N CYS A 68 1.72 3.06 7.10
CA CYS A 68 2.41 1.97 6.44
C CYS A 68 2.25 0.70 7.26
N TYR A 69 1.81 -0.38 6.63
CA TYR A 69 1.69 -1.67 7.30
C TYR A 69 2.94 -2.51 7.04
N GLU A 70 3.25 -3.39 7.99
CA GLU A 70 4.41 -4.25 7.92
C GLU A 70 4.00 -5.68 7.59
N MET A 71 4.80 -6.31 6.71
CA MET A 71 4.65 -7.72 6.37
C MET A 71 5.85 -8.43 6.99
N PRO A 72 5.68 -9.19 8.10
CA PRO A 72 6.82 -9.70 8.86
C PRO A 72 7.85 -10.50 8.05
N TRP A 73 7.39 -11.27 7.08
CA TRP A 73 8.29 -12.09 6.26
C TRP A 73 9.05 -11.30 5.20
N ASN A 74 8.69 -10.04 4.98
CA ASN A 74 9.33 -9.17 3.98
C ASN A 74 10.11 -8.03 4.62
N ASN A 75 10.10 -7.92 5.93
CA ASN A 75 10.80 -6.83 6.62
C ASN A 75 12.00 -7.37 7.38
N ILE A 76 13.18 -6.80 7.09
CA ILE A 76 14.40 -7.09 7.85
C ILE A 76 14.39 -6.32 9.17
N THR A 77 13.89 -5.08 9.11
CA THR A 77 13.79 -4.22 10.28
C THR A 77 12.36 -3.72 10.43
N PHE A 78 12.00 -3.42 11.68
CA PHE A 78 10.69 -2.87 12.02
C PHE A 78 10.88 -1.56 12.76
N SER A 79 10.13 -0.57 12.34
CA SER A 79 10.12 0.75 12.99
C SER A 79 8.67 1.11 13.27
N THR A 80 8.02 0.29 14.09
CA THR A 80 6.60 0.40 14.36
C THR A 80 6.31 1.57 15.30
N THR A 81 5.47 2.50 14.86
CA THR A 81 5.10 3.68 15.63
C THR A 81 3.62 3.73 16.00
N ALA A 82 2.81 2.85 15.42
CA ALA A 82 1.39 2.81 15.67
C ALA A 82 0.89 1.37 15.68
N PHE A 83 -0.11 1.10 16.51
CA PHE A 83 -0.73 -0.22 16.61
C PHE A 83 -2.24 -0.03 16.52
N VAL A 84 -2.88 -0.83 15.69
CA VAL A 84 -4.33 -0.84 15.57
C VAL A 84 -4.83 -2.18 16.07
N PRO A 85 -5.52 -2.22 17.21
CA PRO A 85 -6.05 -3.49 17.70
C PRO A 85 -7.17 -3.98 16.79
N VAL A 86 -7.17 -5.29 16.55
CA VAL A 86 -8.21 -5.90 15.73
C VAL A 86 -8.95 -6.95 16.56
N GLN A 87 -10.23 -7.15 16.24
CA GLN A 87 -11.05 -8.15 16.89
C GLN A 87 -11.05 -9.44 16.09
N ASP A 88 -11.47 -10.53 16.72
CA ASP A 88 -11.54 -11.84 16.06
C ASP A 88 -12.37 -11.79 14.77
N LYS A 89 -13.45 -11.01 14.76
CA LYS A 89 -14.29 -10.85 13.58
C LYS A 89 -13.53 -10.29 12.37
N HIS A 90 -12.55 -9.44 12.61
CA HIS A 90 -11.72 -8.87 11.54
C HIS A 90 -10.79 -9.92 10.96
N ILE A 91 -10.21 -10.76 11.80
CA ILE A 91 -9.33 -11.84 11.39
C ILE A 91 -10.11 -12.88 10.60
N GLU A 92 -11.28 -13.27 11.08
CA GLU A 92 -12.15 -14.22 10.39
C GLU A 92 -12.54 -13.73 9.01
N LYS A 93 -12.90 -12.46 8.90
CA LYS A 93 -13.27 -11.85 7.62
C LYS A 93 -12.13 -11.89 6.62
N LYS A 94 -10.90 -11.66 7.09
CA LYS A 94 -9.71 -11.71 6.25
C LYS A 94 -9.44 -13.11 5.71
N LYS A 95 -9.67 -14.16 6.54
CA LYS A 95 -9.46 -15.55 6.14
C LYS A 95 -10.31 -15.97 4.95
N TYR A 96 -11.50 -15.40 4.81
CA TYR A 96 -12.45 -15.79 3.77
C TYR A 96 -12.40 -14.90 2.53
N LYS A 97 -11.43 -14.00 2.44
CA LYS A 97 -11.23 -13.24 1.22
C LYS A 97 -10.46 -14.05 0.22
N PRO A 98 -10.88 -14.05 -1.05
CA PRO A 98 -10.13 -14.72 -2.10
C PRO A 98 -8.79 -14.04 -2.38
#